data_0cc4ac029d5c0ba1a20cc6b0b9797253
#
_entry.id   0cc4ac029d5c0ba1a20cc6b0b9797253
#
_cell.length_a   1.000
_cell.length_b   1.000
_cell.length_c   1.000
_cell.angle_alpha   90.00
_cell.angle_beta   90.00
_cell.angle_gamma   90.00
#
_symmetry.space_group_name_H-M   'P 1'
#
loop_
_entity.id
_entity.type
_entity.pdbx_description
1 polymer ?
#
loop_
_entity_poly.entity_id
_entity_poly.type
_entity_poly.pdbx_seq_one_letter_code
_entity_poly.pdbx_strand_id
1 'polypeptide(L)'
;MTKHINGNDEVGQVVGDLDWNGLHRPRIYYAMAATFCGLFLSVIDGTICNVALPAIASQLDVPSSDSIWVVNAFQLVIMMLLLPFSSLGELWGYKQVYLQGIVAFTLGSLFCALSGTLPMLVLSRVVQGLGAAMIMSVNTSIVKLIYPRHRLGEGVGLNATVVAIASVAGPSLSAAILAVAPWPWLFAINIPVGIVTFFMARKYLPDNPVRVIGRKFNWRDAVLNAATFGLFIGCVEAYSHDVPPRYIIGGVVAMVAVGCIYVRSQFGRRYPMLPFDLLKIPIFSTSVATSILSFTAQMLGMVAMPFLLVNTFGYDAVGTGLLMTSWPLVIVFVAPIAGWLISKVHPGIL
;
A
#
# COMPACT_ATOMS: atom_id res chain seq x y z
N MET A 1 7.02 18.77 -51.06
CA MET A 1 7.82 17.72 -50.38
C MET A 1 7.28 17.58 -48.97
N THR A 2 6.22 16.80 -48.81
CA THR A 2 5.47 16.59 -47.54
C THR A 2 6.19 15.51 -46.74
N LYS A 3 6.86 15.89 -45.66
CA LYS A 3 7.46 14.96 -44.71
C LYS A 3 6.32 14.25 -43.94
N HIS A 4 6.15 12.96 -44.19
CA HIS A 4 5.38 12.09 -43.29
C HIS A 4 6.05 12.04 -41.92
N ILE A 5 5.49 12.76 -40.97
CA ILE A 5 5.89 12.67 -39.54
C ILE A 5 5.18 11.45 -38.97
N ASN A 6 5.96 10.44 -38.60
CA ASN A 6 5.47 9.25 -37.93
C ASN A 6 4.99 9.62 -36.51
N GLY A 7 3.70 9.47 -36.24
CA GLY A 7 3.08 9.80 -34.95
C GLY A 7 3.57 9.00 -33.71
N ASN A 8 4.62 8.21 -33.86
CA ASN A 8 5.26 7.47 -32.77
C ASN A 8 6.35 8.27 -32.04
N ASP A 9 6.92 9.29 -32.70
CA ASP A 9 8.02 10.08 -32.13
C ASP A 9 7.53 11.27 -31.29
N GLU A 10 6.33 11.80 -31.58
CA GLU A 10 5.78 12.95 -30.84
C GLU A 10 5.36 12.61 -29.40
N VAL A 11 4.83 11.41 -29.14
CA VAL A 11 4.39 11.03 -27.79
C VAL A 11 5.58 10.76 -26.87
N GLY A 12 6.69 10.25 -27.41
CA GLY A 12 7.95 10.04 -26.67
C GLY A 12 8.66 11.36 -26.37
N GLN A 13 8.64 12.31 -27.30
CA GLN A 13 9.27 13.63 -27.11
C GLN A 13 8.46 14.54 -26.17
N VAL A 14 7.13 14.55 -26.23
CA VAL A 14 6.29 15.36 -25.33
C VAL A 14 6.45 14.95 -23.85
N VAL A 15 6.79 13.68 -23.58
CA VAL A 15 7.08 13.22 -22.20
C VAL A 15 8.54 13.55 -21.79
N GLY A 16 9.45 13.72 -22.76
CA GLY A 16 10.87 14.01 -22.52
C GLY A 16 11.19 15.48 -22.24
N ASP A 17 10.43 16.41 -22.84
CA ASP A 17 10.76 17.84 -22.87
C ASP A 17 10.03 18.71 -21.85
N LEU A 18 9.16 18.14 -21.02
CA LEU A 18 8.65 18.85 -19.86
C LEU A 18 9.75 18.86 -18.78
N ASP A 19 10.53 19.92 -18.73
CA ASP A 19 11.38 20.29 -17.58
C ASP A 19 10.49 20.55 -16.36
N TRP A 20 9.93 19.43 -15.80
CA TRP A 20 9.11 19.51 -14.61
C TRP A 20 10.02 19.80 -13.41
N ASN A 21 10.06 21.04 -13.00
CA ASN A 21 10.87 21.51 -11.87
C ASN A 21 10.21 21.28 -10.50
N GLY A 22 9.14 20.48 -10.43
CA GLY A 22 8.39 20.26 -9.19
C GLY A 22 7.53 21.46 -8.79
N LEU A 23 6.96 21.39 -7.59
CA LEU A 23 6.16 22.50 -7.04
C LEU A 23 7.08 23.55 -6.40
N HIS A 24 6.66 24.83 -6.46
CA HIS A 24 7.36 25.95 -5.80
C HIS A 24 7.08 25.95 -4.27
N ARG A 25 8.03 26.47 -3.48
CA ARG A 25 7.81 26.76 -2.05
C ARG A 25 6.81 27.91 -1.89
N PRO A 26 5.87 27.86 -0.92
CA PRO A 26 5.68 26.88 0.15
C PRO A 26 4.75 25.70 -0.23
N ARG A 27 4.16 25.68 -1.45
CA ARG A 27 3.16 24.69 -1.88
C ARG A 27 3.67 23.24 -1.79
N ILE A 28 4.98 23.02 -2.03
CA ILE A 28 5.62 21.70 -1.92
C ILE A 28 5.40 21.08 -0.53
N TYR A 29 5.54 21.84 0.57
CA TYR A 29 5.39 21.34 1.93
C TYR A 29 3.97 20.91 2.25
N TYR A 30 2.98 21.70 1.82
CA TYR A 30 1.56 21.37 2.04
C TYR A 30 1.13 20.16 1.19
N ALA A 31 1.61 20.06 -0.05
CA ALA A 31 1.33 18.93 -0.91
C ALA A 31 1.95 17.64 -0.34
N MET A 32 3.20 17.70 0.15
CA MET A 32 3.85 16.58 0.81
C MET A 32 3.15 16.18 2.10
N ALA A 33 2.80 17.13 2.95
CA ALA A 33 2.05 16.88 4.18
C ALA A 33 0.73 16.15 3.88
N ALA A 34 -0.02 16.61 2.88
CA ALA A 34 -1.25 15.94 2.47
C ALA A 34 -1.00 14.51 1.99
N THR A 35 0.03 14.29 1.14
CA THR A 35 0.38 12.97 0.62
C THR A 35 0.83 12.02 1.74
N PHE A 36 1.66 12.52 2.66
CA PHE A 36 2.16 11.74 3.79
C PHE A 36 1.10 11.43 4.83
N CYS A 37 0.15 12.35 5.09
CA CYS A 37 -0.98 12.08 5.97
C CYS A 37 -1.84 10.90 5.47
N GLY A 38 -2.16 10.85 4.16
CA GLY A 38 -2.94 9.74 3.62
C GLY A 38 -2.17 8.41 3.64
N LEU A 39 -0.87 8.44 3.33
CA LEU A 39 -0.02 7.25 3.46
C LEU A 39 0.08 6.79 4.92
N PHE A 40 0.31 7.71 5.84
CA PHE A 40 0.36 7.44 7.28
C PHE A 40 -0.92 6.79 7.78
N LEU A 41 -2.09 7.35 7.43
CA LEU A 41 -3.40 6.77 7.77
C LEU A 41 -3.54 5.34 7.25
N SER A 42 -3.17 5.10 5.99
CA SER A 42 -3.30 3.77 5.38
C SER A 42 -2.39 2.72 6.03
N VAL A 43 -1.16 3.11 6.40
CA VAL A 43 -0.17 2.20 7.00
C VAL A 43 -0.47 1.96 8.48
N ILE A 44 -0.78 3.02 9.24
CA ILE A 44 -1.06 2.88 10.68
C ILE A 44 -2.32 2.06 10.92
N ASP A 45 -3.35 2.24 10.08
CA ASP A 45 -4.59 1.48 10.18
C ASP A 45 -4.40 -0.03 9.94
N GLY A 46 -3.46 -0.40 9.05
CA GLY A 46 -3.04 -1.79 8.84
C GLY A 46 -2.34 -2.41 10.05
N THR A 47 -1.72 -1.62 10.92
CA THR A 47 -0.96 -2.11 12.08
C THR A 47 -1.70 -1.96 13.41
N ILE A 48 -2.53 -0.92 13.55
CA ILE A 48 -3.28 -0.61 14.78
C ILE A 48 -4.27 -1.72 15.16
N CYS A 49 -4.90 -2.36 14.16
CA CYS A 49 -5.89 -3.40 14.37
C CYS A 49 -5.31 -4.69 14.93
N ASN A 50 -4.04 -5.01 14.66
CA ASN A 50 -3.42 -6.26 15.13
C ASN A 50 -3.45 -6.39 16.67
N VAL A 51 -3.18 -5.29 17.38
CA VAL A 51 -3.21 -5.25 18.84
C VAL A 51 -4.64 -5.29 19.38
N ALA A 52 -5.60 -4.80 18.60
CA ALA A 52 -6.99 -4.71 19.00
C ALA A 52 -7.80 -6.00 18.76
N LEU A 53 -7.28 -6.98 18.00
CA LEU A 53 -8.00 -8.21 17.66
C LEU A 53 -8.60 -8.94 18.86
N PRO A 54 -7.86 -9.14 20.00
CA PRO A 54 -8.45 -9.80 21.17
C PRO A 54 -9.60 -9.01 21.79
N ALA A 55 -9.49 -7.67 21.83
CA ALA A 55 -10.54 -6.80 22.35
C ALA A 55 -11.78 -6.80 21.44
N ILE A 56 -11.58 -6.80 20.12
CA ILE A 56 -12.67 -6.91 19.13
C ILE A 56 -13.36 -8.27 19.27
N ALA A 57 -12.61 -9.37 19.33
CA ALA A 57 -13.15 -10.72 19.48
C ALA A 57 -14.01 -10.85 20.75
N SER A 58 -13.50 -10.34 21.88
CA SER A 58 -14.22 -10.37 23.17
C SER A 58 -15.49 -9.53 23.17
N GLN A 59 -15.45 -8.31 22.58
CA GLN A 59 -16.63 -7.42 22.59
C GLN A 59 -17.71 -7.81 21.58
N LEU A 60 -17.33 -8.47 20.50
CA LEU A 60 -18.28 -8.98 19.49
C LEU A 60 -18.72 -10.43 19.75
N ASP A 61 -18.20 -11.04 20.81
CA ASP A 61 -18.49 -12.43 21.23
C ASP A 61 -18.23 -13.43 20.07
N VAL A 62 -17.04 -13.33 19.44
CA VAL A 62 -16.64 -14.19 18.34
C VAL A 62 -15.30 -14.89 18.62
N PRO A 63 -15.05 -16.06 18.01
CA PRO A 63 -13.76 -16.73 18.10
C PRO A 63 -12.61 -15.82 17.66
N SER A 64 -11.46 -15.92 18.32
CA SER A 64 -10.26 -15.14 17.94
C SER A 64 -9.80 -15.45 16.51
N SER A 65 -10.00 -16.69 16.03
CA SER A 65 -9.74 -17.09 14.64
C SER A 65 -10.51 -16.24 13.63
N ASP A 66 -11.76 -15.96 13.93
CA ASP A 66 -12.64 -15.23 13.01
C ASP A 66 -12.33 -13.73 13.01
N SER A 67 -11.86 -13.19 14.15
CA SER A 67 -11.46 -11.78 14.26
C SER A 67 -10.30 -11.39 13.33
N ILE A 68 -9.46 -12.35 12.93
CA ILE A 68 -8.34 -12.14 12.00
C ILE A 68 -8.84 -11.60 10.64
N TRP A 69 -10.09 -11.92 10.25
CA TRP A 69 -10.67 -11.38 9.03
C TRP A 69 -10.78 -9.85 9.01
N VAL A 70 -10.81 -9.20 10.16
CA VAL A 70 -10.77 -7.73 10.26
C VAL A 70 -9.47 -7.15 9.64
N VAL A 71 -8.34 -7.84 9.79
CA VAL A 71 -7.05 -7.46 9.21
C VAL A 71 -6.91 -8.00 7.78
N ASN A 72 -7.23 -9.28 7.59
CA ASN A 72 -7.06 -9.96 6.31
C ASN A 72 -7.90 -9.33 5.20
N ALA A 73 -9.16 -8.97 5.44
CA ALA A 73 -10.02 -8.33 4.44
C ALA A 73 -9.44 -7.01 3.92
N PHE A 74 -8.90 -6.17 4.82
CA PHE A 74 -8.27 -4.91 4.47
C PHE A 74 -7.01 -5.12 3.61
N GLN A 75 -6.11 -6.01 4.03
CA GLN A 75 -4.88 -6.30 3.31
C GLN A 75 -5.13 -6.97 1.95
N LEU A 76 -6.11 -7.89 1.91
CA LEU A 76 -6.52 -8.57 0.69
C LEU A 76 -6.97 -7.57 -0.39
N VAL A 77 -7.84 -6.63 -0.01
CA VAL A 77 -8.34 -5.61 -0.95
C VAL A 77 -7.22 -4.72 -1.45
N ILE A 78 -6.28 -4.31 -0.59
CA ILE A 78 -5.09 -3.55 -1.01
C ILE A 78 -4.29 -4.35 -2.03
N MET A 79 -3.97 -5.61 -1.74
CA MET A 79 -3.18 -6.47 -2.62
C MET A 79 -3.84 -6.68 -3.98
N MET A 80 -5.16 -6.89 -4.01
CA MET A 80 -5.92 -7.09 -5.24
C MET A 80 -6.01 -5.84 -6.11
N LEU A 81 -6.13 -4.66 -5.50
CA LEU A 81 -6.53 -3.43 -6.21
C LEU A 81 -5.40 -2.40 -6.39
N LEU A 82 -4.22 -2.61 -5.79
CA LEU A 82 -3.09 -1.69 -5.90
C LEU A 82 -2.71 -1.41 -7.36
N LEU A 83 -2.54 -2.45 -8.17
CA LEU A 83 -2.17 -2.34 -9.59
C LEU A 83 -3.31 -1.78 -10.45
N PRO A 84 -4.56 -2.25 -10.35
CA PRO A 84 -5.70 -1.63 -11.01
C PRO A 84 -5.83 -0.13 -10.74
N PHE A 85 -5.72 0.30 -9.48
CA PHE A 85 -5.81 1.73 -9.16
C PHE A 85 -4.61 2.55 -9.60
N SER A 86 -3.41 1.96 -9.65
CA SER A 86 -2.25 2.62 -10.26
C SER A 86 -2.52 2.93 -11.73
N SER A 87 -3.03 1.95 -12.50
CA SER A 87 -3.43 2.15 -13.90
C SER A 87 -4.57 3.16 -14.05
N LEU A 88 -5.52 3.17 -13.11
CA LEU A 88 -6.61 4.15 -13.09
C LEU A 88 -6.09 5.56 -12.81
N GLY A 89 -5.06 5.70 -11.97
CA GLY A 89 -4.39 6.97 -11.68
C GLY A 89 -3.75 7.61 -12.92
N GLU A 90 -3.22 6.80 -13.83
CA GLU A 90 -2.70 7.30 -15.11
C GLU A 90 -3.80 7.83 -16.04
N LEU A 91 -5.01 7.25 -15.97
CA LEU A 91 -6.15 7.61 -16.82
C LEU A 91 -6.95 8.80 -16.27
N TRP A 92 -7.35 8.71 -15.00
CA TRP A 92 -8.22 9.70 -14.37
C TRP A 92 -7.45 10.85 -13.74
N GLY A 93 -6.16 10.63 -13.45
CA GLY A 93 -5.30 11.54 -12.75
C GLY A 93 -5.04 11.09 -11.31
N TYR A 94 -3.78 11.14 -10.91
CA TYR A 94 -3.34 10.68 -9.59
C TYR A 94 -4.01 11.42 -8.45
N LYS A 95 -4.20 12.75 -8.58
CA LYS A 95 -4.91 13.57 -7.60
C LYS A 95 -6.35 13.13 -7.41
N GLN A 96 -7.07 12.80 -8.50
CA GLN A 96 -8.48 12.39 -8.41
C GLN A 96 -8.61 11.02 -7.72
N VAL A 97 -7.78 10.04 -8.11
CA VAL A 97 -7.75 8.73 -7.45
C VAL A 97 -7.39 8.86 -5.98
N TYR A 98 -6.41 9.71 -5.65
CA TYR A 98 -6.02 9.97 -4.27
C TYR A 98 -7.18 10.56 -3.44
N LEU A 99 -7.89 11.58 -3.96
CA LEU A 99 -9.02 12.22 -3.28
C LEU A 99 -10.18 11.24 -3.05
N GLN A 100 -10.52 10.44 -4.07
CA GLN A 100 -11.53 9.38 -3.93
C GLN A 100 -11.09 8.33 -2.92
N GLY A 101 -9.79 7.98 -2.90
CA GLY A 101 -9.20 7.09 -1.92
C GLY A 101 -9.37 7.60 -0.48
N ILE A 102 -9.07 8.88 -0.22
CA ILE A 102 -9.27 9.48 1.11
C ILE A 102 -10.75 9.47 1.51
N VAL A 103 -11.67 9.76 0.59
CA VAL A 103 -13.11 9.71 0.87
C VAL A 103 -13.54 8.27 1.22
N ALA A 104 -13.18 7.29 0.39
CA ALA A 104 -13.52 5.89 0.63
C ALA A 104 -12.91 5.36 1.93
N PHE A 105 -11.65 5.71 2.24
CA PHE A 105 -10.98 5.35 3.48
C PHE A 105 -11.69 5.95 4.71
N THR A 106 -12.03 7.23 4.64
CA THR A 106 -12.71 7.94 5.75
C THR A 106 -14.12 7.41 5.99
N LEU A 107 -14.88 7.14 4.92
CA LEU A 107 -16.21 6.50 5.03
C LEU A 107 -16.09 5.06 5.55
N GLY A 108 -15.13 4.28 5.07
CA GLY A 108 -14.84 2.96 5.59
C GLY A 108 -14.49 2.98 7.08
N SER A 109 -13.68 3.95 7.51
CA SER A 109 -13.36 4.16 8.94
C SER A 109 -14.62 4.50 9.77
N LEU A 110 -15.51 5.32 9.23
CA LEU A 110 -16.80 5.62 9.89
C LEU A 110 -17.65 4.36 10.02
N PHE A 111 -17.77 3.55 8.95
CA PHE A 111 -18.52 2.31 9.00
C PHE A 111 -17.88 1.29 9.96
N CYS A 112 -16.55 1.20 10.03
CA CYS A 112 -15.86 0.38 11.02
C CYS A 112 -16.20 0.83 12.45
N ALA A 113 -16.17 2.13 12.73
CA ALA A 113 -16.49 2.67 14.05
C ALA A 113 -17.97 2.43 14.47
N LEU A 114 -18.88 2.34 13.51
CA LEU A 114 -20.31 2.08 13.75
C LEU A 114 -20.68 0.59 13.69
N SER A 115 -19.71 -0.30 13.42
CA SER A 115 -19.99 -1.73 13.28
C SER A 115 -20.32 -2.38 14.62
N GLY A 116 -21.46 -3.05 14.69
CA GLY A 116 -21.89 -3.82 15.86
C GLY A 116 -21.73 -5.34 15.72
N THR A 117 -21.31 -5.83 14.56
CA THR A 117 -21.10 -7.27 14.29
C THR A 117 -19.84 -7.50 13.47
N LEU A 118 -19.24 -8.69 13.58
CA LEU A 118 -18.05 -9.04 12.82
C LEU A 118 -18.27 -8.95 11.30
N PRO A 119 -19.32 -9.47 10.69
CA PRO A 119 -19.54 -9.35 9.24
C PRO A 119 -19.65 -7.89 8.77
N MET A 120 -20.32 -7.03 9.56
CA MET A 120 -20.40 -5.60 9.25
C MET A 120 -19.02 -4.93 9.31
N LEU A 121 -18.22 -5.28 10.33
CA LEU A 121 -16.86 -4.77 10.47
C LEU A 121 -15.98 -5.23 9.32
N VAL A 122 -16.01 -6.50 8.93
CA VAL A 122 -15.25 -7.05 7.80
C VAL A 122 -15.64 -6.36 6.48
N LEU A 123 -16.94 -6.16 6.23
CA LEU A 123 -17.40 -5.43 5.04
C LEU A 123 -16.93 -3.97 5.04
N SER A 124 -16.97 -3.32 6.20
CA SER A 124 -16.46 -1.96 6.37
C SER A 124 -14.94 -1.89 6.11
N ARG A 125 -14.19 -2.91 6.52
CA ARG A 125 -12.76 -3.08 6.23
C ARG A 125 -12.47 -3.25 4.74
N VAL A 126 -13.36 -3.91 3.99
CA VAL A 126 -13.27 -3.97 2.51
C VAL A 126 -13.36 -2.56 1.91
N VAL A 127 -14.33 -1.76 2.33
CA VAL A 127 -14.48 -0.36 1.85
C VAL A 127 -13.27 0.49 2.23
N GLN A 128 -12.78 0.35 3.44
CA GLN A 128 -11.60 1.07 3.93
C GLN A 128 -10.33 0.64 3.17
N GLY A 129 -10.15 -0.66 2.93
CA GLY A 129 -9.05 -1.23 2.14
C GLY A 129 -9.06 -0.74 0.68
N LEU A 130 -10.24 -0.56 0.10
CA LEU A 130 -10.40 0.04 -1.23
C LEU A 130 -9.85 1.47 -1.25
N GLY A 131 -10.18 2.28 -0.25
CA GLY A 131 -9.62 3.64 -0.08
C GLY A 131 -8.10 3.62 0.11
N ALA A 132 -7.58 2.75 0.96
CA ALA A 132 -6.14 2.58 1.19
C ALA A 132 -5.39 2.17 -0.09
N ALA A 133 -5.94 1.21 -0.86
CA ALA A 133 -5.38 0.79 -2.15
C ALA A 133 -5.28 1.95 -3.14
N MET A 134 -6.32 2.80 -3.22
CA MET A 134 -6.31 4.02 -4.05
C MET A 134 -5.20 4.99 -3.62
N ILE A 135 -5.08 5.27 -2.32
CA ILE A 135 -4.07 6.18 -1.76
C ILE A 135 -2.66 5.65 -2.07
N MET A 136 -2.39 4.39 -1.71
CA MET A 136 -1.06 3.79 -1.81
C MET A 136 -0.62 3.61 -3.27
N SER A 137 -1.53 3.27 -4.17
CA SER A 137 -1.23 3.02 -5.58
C SER A 137 -0.69 4.25 -6.32
N VAL A 138 -1.14 5.44 -5.97
CA VAL A 138 -0.76 6.69 -6.63
C VAL A 138 0.24 7.52 -5.83
N ASN A 139 0.54 7.12 -4.59
CA ASN A 139 1.39 7.87 -3.67
C ASN A 139 2.77 8.21 -4.26
N THR A 140 3.50 7.20 -4.76
CA THR A 140 4.83 7.41 -5.35
C THR A 140 4.76 8.29 -6.60
N SER A 141 3.71 8.16 -7.41
CA SER A 141 3.51 9.01 -8.60
C SER A 141 3.24 10.46 -8.22
N ILE A 142 2.49 10.72 -7.15
CA ILE A 142 2.27 12.06 -6.62
C ILE A 142 3.58 12.65 -6.09
N VAL A 143 4.38 11.88 -5.36
CA VAL A 143 5.71 12.32 -4.89
C VAL A 143 6.59 12.75 -6.07
N LYS A 144 6.58 11.99 -7.18
CA LYS A 144 7.31 12.35 -8.42
C LYS A 144 6.80 13.65 -9.06
N LEU A 145 5.52 13.99 -8.91
CA LEU A 145 4.95 15.25 -9.39
C LEU A 145 5.25 16.43 -8.46
N ILE A 146 5.49 16.19 -7.18
CA ILE A 146 5.77 17.24 -6.19
C ILE A 146 7.23 17.64 -6.20
N TYR A 147 8.16 16.64 -6.27
CA TYR A 147 9.60 16.88 -6.23
C TYR A 147 10.22 17.06 -7.62
N PRO A 148 11.18 17.99 -7.76
CA PRO A 148 12.01 18.05 -8.96
C PRO A 148 12.88 16.79 -9.07
N ARG A 149 13.25 16.41 -10.29
CA ARG A 149 14.00 15.16 -10.58
C ARG A 149 15.27 15.00 -9.73
N HIS A 150 16.04 16.08 -9.54
CA HIS A 150 17.30 16.05 -8.79
C HIS A 150 17.11 15.87 -7.27
N ARG A 151 15.90 16.07 -6.74
CA ARG A 151 15.57 15.89 -5.32
C ARG A 151 14.57 14.75 -5.07
N LEU A 152 14.29 13.93 -6.07
CA LEU A 152 13.32 12.83 -5.94
C LEU A 152 13.72 11.83 -4.85
N GLY A 153 15.05 11.58 -4.70
CA GLY A 153 15.57 10.71 -3.63
C GLY A 153 15.16 11.16 -2.22
N GLU A 154 15.14 12.46 -1.97
CA GLU A 154 14.67 13.01 -0.68
C GLU A 154 13.18 12.70 -0.45
N GLY A 155 12.34 12.89 -1.49
CA GLY A 155 10.91 12.59 -1.41
C GLY A 155 10.62 11.12 -1.15
N VAL A 156 11.36 10.23 -1.80
CA VAL A 156 11.25 8.77 -1.60
C VAL A 156 11.75 8.36 -0.22
N GLY A 157 12.87 8.94 0.24
CA GLY A 157 13.40 8.70 1.59
C GLY A 157 12.42 9.13 2.69
N LEU A 158 11.81 10.33 2.54
CA LEU A 158 10.78 10.79 3.47
C LEU A 158 9.54 9.89 3.44
N ASN A 159 9.16 9.39 2.26
CA ASN A 159 8.05 8.43 2.14
C ASN A 159 8.31 7.14 2.95
N ALA A 160 9.52 6.59 2.84
CA ALA A 160 9.94 5.42 3.63
C ALA A 160 9.94 5.72 5.13
N THR A 161 10.38 6.92 5.53
CA THR A 161 10.34 7.37 6.94
C THR A 161 8.91 7.42 7.48
N VAL A 162 7.96 7.95 6.71
CA VAL A 162 6.53 8.00 7.11
C VAL A 162 5.99 6.59 7.31
N VAL A 163 6.29 5.66 6.41
CA VAL A 163 5.88 4.25 6.55
C VAL A 163 6.47 3.64 7.81
N ALA A 164 7.76 3.86 8.08
CA ALA A 164 8.41 3.34 9.27
C ALA A 164 7.79 3.90 10.55
N ILE A 165 7.57 5.23 10.63
CA ILE A 165 6.93 5.87 11.78
C ILE A 165 5.52 5.33 12.00
N ALA A 166 4.72 5.20 10.94
CA ALA A 166 3.37 4.67 11.03
C ALA A 166 3.34 3.22 11.55
N SER A 167 4.29 2.40 11.07
CA SER A 167 4.41 0.99 11.49
C SER A 167 4.77 0.85 12.99
N VAL A 168 5.63 1.74 13.49
CA VAL A 168 6.01 1.76 14.94
C VAL A 168 4.87 2.32 15.78
N ALA A 169 4.24 3.40 15.31
CA ALA A 169 3.22 4.11 16.07
C ALA A 169 1.93 3.30 16.22
N GLY A 170 1.63 2.40 15.27
CA GLY A 170 0.36 1.64 15.26
C GLY A 170 0.09 0.88 16.56
N PRO A 171 0.95 -0.06 16.98
CA PRO A 171 0.76 -0.81 18.22
C PRO A 171 0.68 0.08 19.47
N SER A 172 1.56 1.10 19.55
CA SER A 172 1.58 2.02 20.68
C SER A 172 0.33 2.87 20.77
N LEU A 173 -0.15 3.38 19.63
CA LEU A 173 -1.39 4.15 19.55
C LEU A 173 -2.60 3.28 19.86
N SER A 174 -2.61 2.03 19.38
CA SER A 174 -3.66 1.05 19.71
C SER A 174 -3.76 0.84 21.21
N ALA A 175 -2.63 0.55 21.87
CA ALA A 175 -2.58 0.36 23.30
C ALA A 175 -3.05 1.59 24.07
N ALA A 176 -2.61 2.80 23.67
CA ALA A 176 -3.01 4.05 24.31
C ALA A 176 -4.51 4.34 24.18
N ILE A 177 -5.11 4.07 23.02
CA ILE A 177 -6.54 4.26 22.81
C ILE A 177 -7.35 3.22 23.60
N LEU A 178 -6.95 1.94 23.55
CA LEU A 178 -7.65 0.87 24.25
C LEU A 178 -7.57 0.98 25.78
N ALA A 179 -6.58 1.71 26.31
CA ALA A 179 -6.51 2.01 27.73
C ALA A 179 -7.60 2.96 28.23
N VAL A 180 -8.19 3.80 27.36
CA VAL A 180 -9.14 4.85 27.73
C VAL A 180 -10.47 4.78 26.99
N ALA A 181 -10.55 4.02 25.90
CA ALA A 181 -11.72 3.96 25.03
C ALA A 181 -11.89 2.57 24.39
N PRO A 182 -13.13 2.19 23.99
CA PRO A 182 -13.39 0.92 23.31
C PRO A 182 -12.82 0.94 21.87
N TRP A 183 -12.65 -0.26 21.27
CA TRP A 183 -12.02 -0.45 19.96
C TRP A 183 -12.59 0.40 18.80
N PRO A 184 -13.88 0.80 18.74
CA PRO A 184 -14.36 1.64 17.63
C PRO A 184 -13.60 2.97 17.48
N TRP A 185 -13.03 3.49 18.57
CA TRP A 185 -12.23 4.71 18.54
C TRP A 185 -10.94 4.58 17.73
N LEU A 186 -10.42 3.36 17.56
CA LEU A 186 -9.26 3.11 16.68
C LEU A 186 -9.55 3.51 15.23
N PHE A 187 -10.80 3.38 14.80
CA PHE A 187 -11.24 3.78 13.47
C PHE A 187 -11.75 5.22 13.45
N ALA A 188 -12.41 5.66 14.53
CA ALA A 188 -12.97 7.01 14.63
C ALA A 188 -11.90 8.11 14.52
N ILE A 189 -10.69 7.88 15.03
CA ILE A 189 -9.57 8.83 14.95
C ILE A 189 -9.14 9.12 13.51
N ASN A 190 -9.37 8.20 12.58
CA ASN A 190 -9.07 8.39 11.16
C ASN A 190 -9.98 9.43 10.48
N ILE A 191 -11.18 9.66 11.02
CA ILE A 191 -12.20 10.51 10.39
C ILE A 191 -11.74 11.98 10.35
N PRO A 192 -11.41 12.64 11.47
CA PRO A 192 -10.98 14.05 11.44
C PRO A 192 -9.69 14.23 10.63
N VAL A 193 -8.74 13.30 10.74
CA VAL A 193 -7.48 13.35 9.97
C VAL A 193 -7.75 13.18 8.48
N GLY A 194 -8.65 12.25 8.08
CA GLY A 194 -9.05 12.05 6.70
C GLY A 194 -9.72 13.29 6.10
N ILE A 195 -10.61 13.95 6.85
CA ILE A 195 -11.27 15.20 6.41
C ILE A 195 -10.24 16.31 6.18
N VAL A 196 -9.32 16.52 7.11
CA VAL A 196 -8.26 17.52 6.97
C VAL A 196 -7.37 17.20 5.76
N THR A 197 -6.97 15.93 5.64
CA THR A 197 -6.16 15.46 4.52
C THR A 197 -6.85 15.66 3.17
N PHE A 198 -8.16 15.42 3.08
CA PHE A 198 -8.95 15.67 1.87
C PHE A 198 -8.89 17.12 1.41
N PHE A 199 -9.16 18.07 2.32
CA PHE A 199 -9.13 19.49 1.97
C PHE A 199 -7.71 19.97 1.62
N MET A 200 -6.69 19.51 2.34
CA MET A 200 -5.30 19.80 2.01
C MET A 200 -4.93 19.24 0.64
N ALA A 201 -5.25 17.99 0.37
CA ALA A 201 -4.96 17.34 -0.91
C ALA A 201 -5.68 18.02 -2.08
N ARG A 202 -6.98 18.35 -1.92
CA ARG A 202 -7.77 19.06 -2.92
C ARG A 202 -7.15 20.42 -3.31
N LYS A 203 -6.62 21.14 -2.32
CA LYS A 203 -6.07 22.49 -2.50
C LYS A 203 -4.64 22.48 -3.05
N TYR A 204 -3.78 21.60 -2.55
CA TYR A 204 -2.33 21.72 -2.77
C TYR A 204 -1.75 20.68 -3.74
N LEU A 205 -2.40 19.51 -3.93
CA LEU A 205 -1.88 18.53 -4.88
C LEU A 205 -1.93 19.04 -6.32
N PRO A 206 -0.86 18.78 -7.10
CA PRO A 206 -0.83 19.12 -8.51
C PRO A 206 -1.79 18.25 -9.31
N ASP A 207 -2.36 18.80 -10.38
CA ASP A 207 -3.06 18.02 -11.38
C ASP A 207 -2.04 17.32 -12.29
N ASN A 208 -2.44 16.22 -12.93
CA ASN A 208 -1.55 15.52 -13.86
C ASN A 208 -1.21 16.43 -15.04
N PRO A 209 0.07 16.68 -15.32
CA PRO A 209 0.48 17.52 -16.45
C PRO A 209 0.13 16.88 -17.80
N VAL A 210 0.15 15.55 -17.88
CA VAL A 210 -0.16 14.79 -19.09
C VAL A 210 -1.14 13.67 -18.74
N ARG A 211 -2.26 13.62 -19.45
CA ARG A 211 -3.18 12.47 -19.46
C ARG A 211 -2.97 11.69 -20.74
N VAL A 212 -2.90 10.38 -20.65
CA VAL A 212 -2.81 9.53 -21.85
C VAL A 212 -4.18 9.50 -22.54
N ILE A 213 -4.33 10.34 -23.57
CA ILE A 213 -5.57 10.45 -24.33
C ILE A 213 -5.76 9.17 -25.16
N GLY A 214 -6.98 8.61 -25.16
CA GLY A 214 -7.33 7.43 -25.96
C GLY A 214 -7.06 6.07 -25.31
N ARG A 215 -6.42 6.01 -24.14
CA ARG A 215 -6.29 4.77 -23.36
C ARG A 215 -7.60 4.46 -22.64
N LYS A 216 -8.09 3.21 -22.76
CA LYS A 216 -9.25 2.72 -22.01
C LYS A 216 -8.78 1.86 -20.83
N PHE A 217 -9.51 1.93 -19.73
CA PHE A 217 -9.26 1.06 -18.58
C PHE A 217 -9.56 -0.39 -18.95
N ASN A 218 -8.63 -1.28 -18.66
CA ASN A 218 -8.77 -2.69 -18.98
C ASN A 218 -9.35 -3.47 -17.80
N TRP A 219 -10.68 -3.55 -17.74
CA TRP A 219 -11.40 -4.29 -16.71
C TRP A 219 -11.01 -5.77 -16.63
N ARG A 220 -10.73 -6.38 -17.79
CA ARG A 220 -10.32 -7.78 -17.84
C ARG A 220 -9.04 -8.03 -17.07
N ASP A 221 -8.04 -7.18 -17.23
CA ASP A 221 -6.76 -7.32 -16.53
C ASP A 221 -6.90 -7.01 -15.04
N ALA A 222 -7.73 -6.04 -14.69
CA ALA A 222 -8.04 -5.73 -13.29
C ALA A 222 -8.71 -6.93 -12.58
N VAL A 223 -9.69 -7.56 -13.23
CA VAL A 223 -10.37 -8.74 -12.69
C VAL A 223 -9.42 -9.94 -12.61
N LEU A 224 -8.59 -10.18 -13.64
CA LEU A 224 -7.61 -11.28 -13.61
C LEU A 224 -6.56 -11.08 -12.51
N ASN A 225 -6.09 -9.84 -12.32
CA ASN A 225 -5.18 -9.51 -11.22
C ASN A 225 -5.84 -9.78 -9.86
N ALA A 226 -7.04 -9.23 -9.64
CA ALA A 226 -7.78 -9.42 -8.40
C ALA A 226 -8.09 -10.91 -8.14
N ALA A 227 -8.51 -11.66 -9.17
CA ALA A 227 -8.79 -13.09 -9.06
C ALA A 227 -7.52 -13.89 -8.73
N THR A 228 -6.37 -13.57 -9.32
CA THR A 228 -5.11 -14.26 -9.05
C THR A 228 -4.71 -14.12 -7.58
N PHE A 229 -4.70 -12.90 -7.06
CA PHE A 229 -4.36 -12.65 -5.65
C PHE A 229 -5.44 -13.12 -4.68
N GLY A 230 -6.72 -12.99 -5.04
CA GLY A 230 -7.83 -13.50 -4.25
C GLY A 230 -7.80 -15.03 -4.10
N LEU A 231 -7.53 -15.75 -5.19
CA LEU A 231 -7.35 -17.20 -5.15
C LEU A 231 -6.12 -17.61 -4.34
N PHE A 232 -5.01 -16.86 -4.46
CA PHE A 232 -3.81 -17.10 -3.66
C PHE A 232 -4.10 -17.07 -2.17
N ILE A 233 -4.68 -15.95 -1.67
CA ILE A 233 -5.02 -15.80 -0.26
C ILE A 233 -6.11 -16.80 0.14
N GLY A 234 -7.13 -17.03 -0.72
CA GLY A 234 -8.17 -18.03 -0.46
C GLY A 234 -7.63 -19.44 -0.30
N CYS A 235 -6.58 -19.83 -1.05
CA CYS A 235 -5.92 -21.13 -0.86
C CYS A 235 -5.13 -21.19 0.44
N VAL A 236 -4.44 -20.12 0.83
CA VAL A 236 -3.72 -20.03 2.11
C VAL A 236 -4.69 -20.14 3.28
N GLU A 237 -5.81 -19.42 3.22
CA GLU A 237 -6.86 -19.44 4.23
C GLU A 237 -7.54 -20.82 4.34
N ALA A 238 -7.88 -21.43 3.19
CA ALA A 238 -8.44 -22.78 3.14
C ALA A 238 -7.51 -23.83 3.77
N TYR A 239 -6.19 -23.67 3.61
CA TYR A 239 -5.20 -24.52 4.26
C TYR A 239 -5.19 -24.32 5.78
N SER A 240 -5.32 -23.08 6.25
CA SER A 240 -5.34 -22.75 7.69
C SER A 240 -6.61 -23.24 8.41
N HIS A 241 -7.70 -23.43 7.67
CA HIS A 241 -8.97 -23.92 8.20
C HIS A 241 -9.23 -25.43 7.95
N ASP A 242 -8.17 -26.22 7.70
CA ASP A 242 -8.25 -27.66 7.48
C ASP A 242 -9.27 -28.09 6.40
N VAL A 243 -9.48 -27.25 5.38
CA VAL A 243 -10.34 -27.59 4.24
C VAL A 243 -9.77 -28.80 3.50
N PRO A 244 -10.61 -29.76 3.06
CA PRO A 244 -10.14 -30.97 2.38
C PRO A 244 -9.17 -30.65 1.23
N PRO A 245 -8.00 -31.36 1.14
CA PRO A 245 -6.92 -31.04 0.20
C PRO A 245 -7.35 -30.94 -1.27
N ARG A 246 -8.39 -31.66 -1.67
CA ARG A 246 -8.96 -31.61 -3.03
C ARG A 246 -9.42 -30.21 -3.45
N TYR A 247 -9.99 -29.42 -2.53
CA TYR A 247 -10.44 -28.06 -2.81
C TYR A 247 -9.26 -27.09 -2.86
N ILE A 248 -8.25 -27.30 -2.00
CA ILE A 248 -7.01 -26.50 -2.01
C ILE A 248 -6.25 -26.74 -3.32
N ILE A 249 -6.10 -27.99 -3.75
CA ILE A 249 -5.46 -28.33 -5.02
C ILE A 249 -6.24 -27.71 -6.19
N GLY A 250 -7.57 -27.80 -6.18
CA GLY A 250 -8.42 -27.16 -7.19
C GLY A 250 -8.24 -25.63 -7.22
N GLY A 251 -8.16 -24.99 -6.05
CA GLY A 251 -7.89 -23.57 -5.91
C GLY A 251 -6.51 -23.17 -6.44
N VAL A 252 -5.46 -23.93 -6.12
CA VAL A 252 -4.09 -23.70 -6.64
C VAL A 252 -4.03 -23.85 -8.15
N VAL A 253 -4.67 -24.88 -8.72
CA VAL A 253 -4.76 -25.05 -10.17
C VAL A 253 -5.48 -23.89 -10.82
N ALA A 254 -6.61 -23.45 -10.25
CA ALA A 254 -7.34 -22.28 -10.72
C ALA A 254 -6.49 -21.00 -10.65
N MET A 255 -5.79 -20.78 -9.53
CA MET A 255 -4.88 -19.65 -9.33
C MET A 255 -3.77 -19.63 -10.40
N VAL A 256 -3.13 -20.76 -10.64
CA VAL A 256 -2.07 -20.89 -11.65
C VAL A 256 -2.64 -20.64 -13.05
N ALA A 257 -3.80 -21.20 -13.38
CA ALA A 257 -4.45 -21.01 -14.67
C ALA A 257 -4.81 -19.52 -14.90
N VAL A 258 -5.46 -18.88 -13.93
CA VAL A 258 -5.83 -17.45 -14.00
C VAL A 258 -4.58 -16.59 -14.05
N GLY A 259 -3.56 -16.87 -13.23
CA GLY A 259 -2.28 -16.18 -13.24
C GLY A 259 -1.55 -16.28 -14.58
N CYS A 260 -1.52 -17.47 -15.19
CA CYS A 260 -0.95 -17.67 -16.53
C CYS A 260 -1.71 -16.89 -17.60
N ILE A 261 -3.05 -16.87 -17.54
CA ILE A 261 -3.88 -16.05 -18.46
C ILE A 261 -3.57 -14.57 -18.25
N TYR A 262 -3.47 -14.12 -16.99
CA TYR A 262 -3.13 -12.73 -16.65
C TYR A 262 -1.76 -12.35 -17.20
N VAL A 263 -0.72 -13.12 -16.89
CA VAL A 263 0.65 -12.88 -17.37
C VAL A 263 0.69 -12.83 -18.91
N ARG A 264 0.11 -13.82 -19.58
CA ARG A 264 0.04 -13.86 -21.05
C ARG A 264 -0.70 -12.65 -21.62
N SER A 265 -1.73 -12.16 -20.93
CA SER A 265 -2.48 -10.99 -21.37
C SER A 265 -1.67 -9.69 -21.31
N GLN A 266 -0.57 -9.63 -20.55
CA GLN A 266 0.28 -8.46 -20.42
C GLN A 266 1.35 -8.35 -21.52
N PHE A 267 1.75 -9.49 -22.13
CA PHE A 267 2.74 -9.47 -23.20
C PHE A 267 2.20 -8.86 -24.49
N GLY A 268 3.04 -8.09 -25.18
CA GLY A 268 2.71 -7.47 -26.47
C GLY A 268 1.74 -6.30 -26.41
N ARG A 269 1.37 -5.82 -25.21
CA ARG A 269 0.51 -4.64 -25.04
C ARG A 269 1.32 -3.36 -24.94
N ARG A 270 0.78 -2.30 -25.55
CA ARG A 270 1.39 -0.96 -25.51
C ARG A 270 1.41 -0.36 -24.09
N TYR A 271 0.43 -0.71 -23.25
CA TYR A 271 0.28 -0.23 -21.85
C TYR A 271 -0.15 -1.38 -20.95
N PRO A 272 0.77 -2.29 -20.56
CA PRO A 272 0.46 -3.38 -19.63
C PRO A 272 0.30 -2.83 -18.20
N MET A 273 -0.51 -3.49 -17.36
CA MET A 273 -0.58 -3.17 -15.92
C MET A 273 0.70 -3.56 -15.19
N LEU A 274 1.29 -4.70 -15.60
CA LEU A 274 2.60 -5.17 -15.17
C LEU A 274 3.51 -5.26 -16.39
N PRO A 275 4.52 -4.38 -16.49
CA PRO A 275 5.46 -4.38 -17.61
C PRO A 275 6.50 -5.49 -17.44
N PHE A 276 6.12 -6.74 -17.69
CA PHE A 276 7.03 -7.90 -17.61
C PHE A 276 8.24 -7.78 -18.52
N ASP A 277 8.18 -6.95 -19.55
CA ASP A 277 9.33 -6.68 -20.41
C ASP A 277 10.49 -6.04 -19.65
N LEU A 278 10.23 -5.30 -18.58
CA LEU A 278 11.27 -4.74 -17.71
C LEU A 278 12.06 -5.83 -16.98
N LEU A 279 11.45 -7.01 -16.72
CA LEU A 279 12.16 -8.14 -16.11
C LEU A 279 13.23 -8.75 -17.03
N LYS A 280 13.23 -8.43 -18.33
CA LYS A 280 14.31 -8.80 -19.24
C LYS A 280 15.58 -7.97 -19.00
N ILE A 281 15.45 -6.84 -18.31
CA ILE A 281 16.59 -5.98 -17.95
C ILE A 281 17.20 -6.54 -16.65
N PRO A 282 18.45 -7.05 -16.67
CA PRO A 282 19.05 -7.76 -15.53
C PRO A 282 19.04 -6.95 -14.23
N ILE A 283 19.39 -5.66 -14.31
CA ILE A 283 19.43 -4.78 -13.14
C ILE A 283 18.04 -4.59 -12.51
N PHE A 284 17.00 -4.54 -13.32
CA PHE A 284 15.61 -4.43 -12.84
C PHE A 284 15.16 -5.74 -12.20
N SER A 285 15.40 -6.87 -12.89
CA SER A 285 15.03 -8.20 -12.40
C SER A 285 15.72 -8.54 -11.07
N THR A 286 17.02 -8.27 -10.96
CA THR A 286 17.77 -8.49 -9.70
C THR A 286 17.27 -7.57 -8.59
N SER A 287 16.96 -6.31 -8.88
CA SER A 287 16.40 -5.36 -7.89
C SER A 287 15.04 -5.82 -7.37
N VAL A 288 14.15 -6.30 -8.26
CA VAL A 288 12.85 -6.84 -7.87
C VAL A 288 13.02 -8.11 -7.01
N ALA A 289 13.88 -9.04 -7.43
CA ALA A 289 14.16 -10.26 -6.68
C ALA A 289 14.73 -9.94 -5.28
N THR A 290 15.69 -9.03 -5.19
CA THR A 290 16.25 -8.56 -3.91
C THR A 290 15.18 -7.96 -3.02
N SER A 291 14.29 -7.13 -3.57
CA SER A 291 13.19 -6.53 -2.82
C SER A 291 12.23 -7.59 -2.28
N ILE A 292 11.81 -8.55 -3.11
CA ILE A 292 10.94 -9.65 -2.68
C ILE A 292 11.58 -10.44 -1.55
N LEU A 293 12.84 -10.86 -1.71
CA LEU A 293 13.56 -11.64 -0.70
C LEU A 293 13.76 -10.86 0.60
N SER A 294 14.13 -9.59 0.51
CA SER A 294 14.32 -8.73 1.68
C SER A 294 13.03 -8.52 2.46
N PHE A 295 11.92 -8.20 1.77
CA PHE A 295 10.62 -8.04 2.42
C PHE A 295 10.09 -9.35 3.00
N THR A 296 10.31 -10.48 2.32
CA THR A 296 9.94 -11.80 2.84
C THR A 296 10.72 -12.12 4.11
N ALA A 297 12.04 -11.93 4.11
CA ALA A 297 12.88 -12.14 5.28
C ALA A 297 12.48 -11.21 6.45
N GLN A 298 12.19 -9.95 6.14
CA GLN A 298 11.72 -8.97 7.13
C GLN A 298 10.39 -9.39 7.76
N MET A 299 9.42 -9.81 6.96
CA MET A 299 8.10 -10.25 7.45
C MET A 299 8.19 -11.53 8.26
N LEU A 300 9.00 -12.50 7.82
CA LEU A 300 9.28 -13.71 8.61
C LEU A 300 9.89 -13.36 9.96
N GLY A 301 10.87 -12.45 10.00
CA GLY A 301 11.48 -11.96 11.24
C GLY A 301 10.45 -11.27 12.16
N MET A 302 9.59 -10.41 11.58
CA MET A 302 8.55 -9.72 12.37
C MET A 302 7.53 -10.67 12.98
N VAL A 303 7.20 -11.76 12.31
CA VAL A 303 6.25 -12.77 12.81
C VAL A 303 6.92 -13.74 13.79
N ALA A 304 8.13 -14.24 13.46
CA ALA A 304 8.81 -15.26 14.25
C ALA A 304 9.42 -14.72 15.57
N MET A 305 9.93 -13.48 15.53
CA MET A 305 10.67 -12.91 16.65
C MET A 305 9.85 -12.79 17.96
N PRO A 306 8.59 -12.34 17.96
CA PRO A 306 7.77 -12.30 19.16
C PRO A 306 7.60 -13.69 19.79
N PHE A 307 7.37 -14.73 18.99
CA PHE A 307 7.24 -16.10 19.49
C PHE A 307 8.55 -16.60 20.11
N LEU A 308 9.68 -16.28 19.49
CA LEU A 308 11.01 -16.60 20.03
C LEU A 308 11.23 -15.91 21.37
N LEU A 309 10.93 -14.61 21.46
CA LEU A 309 11.13 -13.82 22.68
C LEU A 309 10.25 -14.31 23.83
N VAL A 310 8.98 -14.61 23.57
CA VAL A 310 8.04 -15.09 24.60
C VAL A 310 8.33 -16.55 24.98
N ASN A 311 8.37 -17.46 23.99
CA ASN A 311 8.41 -18.90 24.26
C ASN A 311 9.79 -19.41 24.64
N THR A 312 10.88 -18.80 24.12
CA THR A 312 12.24 -19.27 24.35
C THR A 312 12.98 -18.44 25.40
N PHE A 313 12.84 -17.12 25.33
CA PHE A 313 13.54 -16.21 26.23
C PHE A 313 12.71 -15.76 27.44
N GLY A 314 11.40 -16.08 27.47
CA GLY A 314 10.53 -15.81 28.62
C GLY A 314 10.20 -14.33 28.83
N TYR A 315 10.35 -13.48 27.79
CA TYR A 315 9.96 -12.08 27.89
C TYR A 315 8.45 -11.94 28.02
N ASP A 316 8.02 -10.99 28.83
CA ASP A 316 6.63 -10.58 28.89
C ASP A 316 6.19 -9.79 27.63
N ALA A 317 4.90 -9.51 27.51
CA ALA A 317 4.35 -8.79 26.37
C ALA A 317 4.94 -7.37 26.21
N VAL A 318 5.23 -6.71 27.33
CA VAL A 318 5.80 -5.34 27.33
C VAL A 318 7.25 -5.36 26.87
N GLY A 319 8.07 -6.27 27.43
CA GLY A 319 9.46 -6.46 27.03
C GLY A 319 9.60 -6.85 25.57
N THR A 320 8.75 -7.77 25.11
CA THR A 320 8.69 -8.16 23.69
C THR A 320 8.35 -6.97 22.79
N GLY A 321 7.35 -6.17 23.16
CA GLY A 321 6.96 -4.97 22.39
C GLY A 321 8.08 -3.93 22.32
N LEU A 322 8.77 -3.67 23.44
CA LEU A 322 9.91 -2.75 23.49
C LEU A 322 11.08 -3.21 22.61
N LEU A 323 11.43 -4.51 22.68
CA LEU A 323 12.49 -5.08 21.84
C LEU A 323 12.14 -5.02 20.35
N MET A 324 10.89 -5.33 20.00
CA MET A 324 10.41 -5.25 18.60
C MET A 324 10.38 -3.82 18.07
N THR A 325 10.19 -2.82 18.93
CA THR A 325 10.19 -1.40 18.53
C THR A 325 11.58 -0.92 18.09
N SER A 326 12.66 -1.59 18.50
CA SER A 326 14.02 -1.22 18.11
C SER A 326 14.25 -1.26 16.60
N TRP A 327 13.69 -2.23 15.91
CA TRP A 327 13.84 -2.39 14.45
C TRP A 327 13.26 -1.21 13.65
N PRO A 328 11.94 -0.90 13.74
CA PRO A 328 11.39 0.25 13.03
C PRO A 328 12.03 1.57 13.47
N LEU A 329 12.46 1.70 14.75
CA LEU A 329 13.14 2.90 15.24
C LEU A 329 14.42 3.18 14.45
N VAL A 330 15.24 2.15 14.19
CA VAL A 330 16.45 2.28 13.38
C VAL A 330 16.11 2.74 11.96
N ILE A 331 15.03 2.22 11.36
CA ILE A 331 14.60 2.59 10.00
C ILE A 331 14.25 4.09 9.92
N VAL A 332 13.63 4.66 10.96
CA VAL A 332 13.28 6.10 11.00
C VAL A 332 14.52 6.99 10.81
N PHE A 333 15.66 6.59 11.35
CA PHE A 333 16.91 7.35 11.21
C PHE A 333 17.69 6.99 9.95
N VAL A 334 17.74 5.71 9.60
CA VAL A 334 18.56 5.23 8.48
C VAL A 334 17.93 5.55 7.13
N ALA A 335 16.60 5.50 6.98
CA ALA A 335 15.95 5.72 5.69
C ALA A 335 16.18 7.13 5.10
N PRO A 336 16.09 8.25 5.86
CA PRO A 336 16.44 9.57 5.35
C PRO A 336 17.92 9.70 4.98
N ILE A 337 18.81 9.10 5.79
CA ILE A 337 20.25 9.09 5.53
C ILE A 337 20.55 8.34 4.24
N ALA A 338 19.99 7.15 4.06
CA ALA A 338 20.13 6.37 2.83
C ALA A 338 19.58 7.14 1.63
N GLY A 339 18.40 7.76 1.73
CA GLY A 339 17.84 8.60 0.68
C GLY A 339 18.73 9.78 0.27
N TRP A 340 19.44 10.38 1.22
CA TRP A 340 20.39 11.44 0.97
C TRP A 340 21.70 10.90 0.37
N LEU A 341 22.17 9.72 0.80
CA LEU A 341 23.40 9.10 0.31
C LEU A 341 23.27 8.58 -1.13
N ILE A 342 22.09 8.14 -1.57
CA ILE A 342 21.85 7.65 -2.95
C ILE A 342 22.31 8.66 -4.02
N SER A 343 22.21 9.95 -3.73
CA SER A 343 22.67 11.01 -4.64
C SER A 343 24.19 11.23 -4.64
N LYS A 344 24.92 10.68 -3.68
CA LYS A 344 26.35 10.95 -3.43
C LYS A 344 27.26 9.73 -3.52
N VAL A 345 26.72 8.55 -3.30
CA VAL A 345 27.46 7.28 -3.24
C VAL A 345 26.88 6.32 -4.26
N HIS A 346 27.75 5.50 -4.87
CA HIS A 346 27.30 4.50 -5.83
C HIS A 346 26.31 3.52 -5.17
N PRO A 347 25.11 3.29 -5.76
CA PRO A 347 24.06 2.46 -5.14
C PRO A 347 24.47 1.06 -4.72
N GLY A 348 25.51 0.48 -5.40
CA GLY A 348 26.02 -0.85 -5.09
C GLY A 348 26.87 -0.92 -3.81
N ILE A 349 27.22 0.23 -3.20
CA ILE A 349 27.96 0.29 -1.92
C ILE A 349 27.00 0.51 -0.75
N LEU A 350 25.86 1.17 -1.00
CA LEU A 350 24.76 1.37 -0.04
C LEU A 350 23.97 0.10 0.18
#